data_9531779d3b1ba1a3f951c887f477bf7d
#
_entry.id   9531779d3b1ba1a3f951c887f477bf7d
#
_cell.length_a   1.000
_cell.length_b   1.000
_cell.length_c   1.000
_cell.angle_alpha   90.00
_cell.angle_beta   90.00
_cell.angle_gamma   90.00
#
_symmetry.space_group_name_H-M   'P 1'
#
loop_
_entity.id
_entity.type
_entity.pdbx_description
1 polymer ?
#
loop_
_entity_poly.entity_id
_entity_poly.type
_entity_poly.pdbx_seq_one_letter_code
_entity_poly.pdbx_strand_id
1 'polypeptide(L)'
;IIANKAPVLVGTASVETSEELSEYFKQAGIDHKVLNAKYHEQEAEIIAQAGRPGVVTIATNMAGRGTDIVLGGNLEAELAGLDDEAAQEAARAAWEERHQTVLDSGGLHIVGTERHESRRIDNQLRGRAGRQGDPGASRFYISLDDNLMRIFMGNMAGIMQKVGME
;
A
#
# COMPACT_ATOMS: atom_id res chain seq x y z
N ILE A 1 -7.13 -3.25 11.12
CA ILE A 1 -6.91 -2.09 10.23
C ILE A 1 -8.14 -1.90 9.35
N ILE A 2 -8.51 -2.88 8.55
CA ILE A 2 -9.67 -2.80 7.62
C ILE A 2 -10.97 -2.48 8.37
N ALA A 3 -11.21 -3.07 9.55
CA ALA A 3 -12.38 -2.82 10.37
C ALA A 3 -12.53 -1.35 10.83
N ASN A 4 -11.42 -0.61 10.88
CA ASN A 4 -11.39 0.81 11.27
C ASN A 4 -11.57 1.78 10.09
N LYS A 5 -11.91 1.26 8.91
CA LYS A 5 -12.05 2.04 7.66
C LYS A 5 -10.77 2.74 7.20
N ALA A 6 -9.60 2.36 7.68
CA ALA A 6 -8.35 2.87 7.16
C ALA A 6 -8.06 2.28 5.77
N PRO A 7 -7.61 3.08 4.80
CA PRO A 7 -7.10 2.56 3.55
C PRO A 7 -5.79 1.83 3.79
N VAL A 8 -5.58 0.71 3.09
CA VAL A 8 -4.41 -0.15 3.25
C VAL A 8 -3.72 -0.34 1.90
N LEU A 9 -2.43 -0.05 1.86
CA LEU A 9 -1.56 -0.38 0.74
C LEU A 9 -0.64 -1.53 1.14
N VAL A 10 -0.78 -2.66 0.47
CA VAL A 10 0.06 -3.83 0.69
C VAL A 10 1.15 -3.85 -0.37
N GLY A 11 2.39 -3.64 0.06
CA GLY A 11 3.56 -3.65 -0.82
C GLY A 11 4.15 -5.05 -0.96
N THR A 12 4.35 -5.50 -2.18
CA THR A 12 4.99 -6.78 -2.52
C THR A 12 6.22 -6.53 -3.38
N ALA A 13 7.18 -7.47 -3.39
CA ALA A 13 8.42 -7.35 -4.15
C ALA A 13 8.28 -7.78 -5.61
N SER A 14 7.31 -8.64 -5.94
CA SER A 14 7.13 -9.19 -7.29
C SER A 14 5.67 -9.23 -7.72
N VAL A 15 5.46 -9.36 -9.03
CA VAL A 15 4.14 -9.55 -9.62
C VAL A 15 3.53 -10.86 -9.12
N GLU A 16 4.32 -11.94 -9.09
CA GLU A 16 3.90 -13.26 -8.63
C GLU A 16 3.39 -13.22 -7.20
N THR A 17 4.14 -12.61 -6.28
CA THR A 17 3.72 -12.44 -4.87
C THR A 17 2.44 -11.62 -4.77
N SER A 18 2.26 -10.61 -5.62
CA SER A 18 1.04 -9.81 -5.62
C SER A 18 -0.19 -10.61 -6.06
N GLU A 19 -0.01 -11.53 -7.01
CA GLU A 19 -1.08 -12.41 -7.50
C GLU A 19 -1.42 -13.49 -6.48
N GLU A 20 -0.44 -14.13 -5.87
CA GLU A 20 -0.65 -15.11 -4.79
C GLU A 20 -1.41 -14.48 -3.62
N LEU A 21 -0.98 -13.30 -3.18
CA LEU A 21 -1.65 -12.59 -2.10
C LEU A 21 -3.09 -12.20 -2.47
N SER A 22 -3.32 -11.83 -3.73
CA SER A 22 -4.66 -11.55 -4.24
C SER A 22 -5.57 -12.77 -4.13
N GLU A 23 -5.08 -13.96 -4.46
CA GLU A 23 -5.84 -15.20 -4.31
C GLU A 23 -6.16 -15.50 -2.84
N TYR A 24 -5.23 -15.30 -1.92
CA TYR A 24 -5.50 -15.44 -0.49
C TYR A 24 -6.56 -14.45 0.00
N PHE A 25 -6.53 -13.21 -0.48
CA PHE A 25 -7.52 -12.20 -0.10
C PHE A 25 -8.91 -12.53 -0.65
N LYS A 26 -9.00 -13.04 -1.88
CA LYS A 26 -10.27 -13.55 -2.45
C LYS A 26 -10.85 -14.68 -1.61
N GLN A 27 -10.02 -15.66 -1.25
CA GLN A 27 -10.44 -16.80 -0.41
C GLN A 27 -10.88 -16.35 0.99
N ALA A 28 -10.26 -15.30 1.53
CA ALA A 28 -10.63 -14.71 2.81
C ALA A 28 -11.82 -13.75 2.74
N GLY A 29 -12.39 -13.51 1.55
CA GLY A 29 -13.48 -12.56 1.35
C GLY A 29 -13.10 -11.10 1.53
N ILE A 30 -11.82 -10.77 1.35
CA ILE A 30 -11.30 -9.40 1.43
C ILE A 30 -11.33 -8.76 0.04
N ASP A 31 -12.20 -7.77 -0.13
CA ASP A 31 -12.24 -6.97 -1.37
C ASP A 31 -10.97 -6.12 -1.51
N HIS A 32 -10.36 -6.15 -2.69
CA HIS A 32 -9.09 -5.48 -2.95
C HIS A 32 -8.89 -5.19 -4.44
N LYS A 33 -7.93 -4.31 -4.72
CA LYS A 33 -7.42 -4.04 -6.08
C LYS A 33 -5.95 -4.44 -6.15
N VAL A 34 -5.50 -4.85 -7.35
CA VAL A 34 -4.10 -5.21 -7.62
C VAL A 34 -3.50 -4.21 -8.59
N LEU A 35 -2.37 -3.64 -8.19
CA LEU A 35 -1.60 -2.67 -8.94
C LEU A 35 -0.22 -3.25 -9.24
N ASN A 36 -0.05 -3.78 -10.44
CA ASN A 36 1.22 -4.33 -10.91
C ASN A 36 1.39 -4.10 -12.42
N ALA A 37 2.52 -4.52 -12.97
CA ALA A 37 2.88 -4.31 -14.37
C ALA A 37 1.88 -4.88 -15.41
N LYS A 38 1.02 -5.80 -15.02
CA LYS A 38 0.01 -6.38 -15.91
C LYS A 38 -1.23 -5.50 -16.09
N TYR A 39 -1.45 -4.52 -15.20
CA TYR A 39 -2.68 -3.74 -15.13
C TYR A 39 -2.43 -2.24 -15.31
N HIS A 40 -1.50 -1.87 -16.18
CA HIS A 40 -1.12 -0.47 -16.44
C HIS A 40 -2.29 0.44 -16.84
N GLU A 41 -3.22 -0.08 -17.63
CA GLU A 41 -4.36 0.71 -18.12
C GLU A 41 -5.30 1.16 -17.01
N GLN A 42 -5.35 0.43 -15.90
CA GLN A 42 -6.19 0.72 -14.74
C GLN A 42 -5.43 1.41 -13.60
N GLU A 43 -4.14 1.62 -13.76
CA GLU A 43 -3.26 2.14 -12.70
C GLU A 43 -3.76 3.46 -12.14
N ALA A 44 -4.07 4.43 -12.99
CA ALA A 44 -4.52 5.75 -12.56
C ALA A 44 -5.85 5.70 -11.80
N GLU A 45 -6.78 4.85 -12.24
CA GLU A 45 -8.07 4.67 -11.58
C GLU A 45 -7.91 4.00 -10.22
N ILE A 46 -7.10 2.95 -10.13
CA ILE A 46 -6.82 2.24 -8.87
C ILE A 46 -6.19 3.19 -7.86
N ILE A 47 -5.19 3.99 -8.28
CA ILE A 47 -4.52 4.97 -7.40
C ILE A 47 -5.48 6.07 -6.96
N ALA A 48 -6.33 6.57 -7.85
CA ALA A 48 -7.33 7.58 -7.54
C ALA A 48 -8.29 7.14 -6.41
N GLN A 49 -8.52 5.84 -6.28
CA GLN A 49 -9.41 5.23 -5.30
C GLN A 49 -8.70 4.70 -4.05
N ALA A 50 -7.38 4.50 -4.12
CA ALA A 50 -6.61 3.79 -3.08
C ALA A 50 -6.65 4.47 -1.70
N GLY A 51 -6.88 5.77 -1.64
CA GLY A 51 -6.99 6.53 -0.39
C GLY A 51 -8.38 6.57 0.23
N ARG A 52 -9.38 5.94 -0.37
CA ARG A 52 -10.75 5.90 0.16
C ARG A 52 -10.87 5.01 1.41
N PRO A 53 -11.84 5.28 2.30
CA PRO A 53 -12.05 4.48 3.51
C PRO A 53 -12.20 2.99 3.21
N GLY A 54 -11.42 2.15 3.89
CA GLY A 54 -11.52 0.70 3.83
C GLY A 54 -11.03 0.06 2.53
N VAL A 55 -10.50 0.82 1.58
CA VAL A 55 -9.96 0.28 0.33
C VAL A 55 -8.63 -0.42 0.60
N VAL A 56 -8.48 -1.62 0.06
CA VAL A 56 -7.26 -2.42 0.12
C VAL A 56 -6.66 -2.50 -1.28
N THR A 57 -5.40 -2.09 -1.41
CA THR A 57 -4.66 -2.14 -2.66
C THR A 57 -3.39 -2.96 -2.46
N ILE A 58 -3.17 -3.96 -3.30
CA ILE A 58 -1.92 -4.72 -3.36
C ILE A 58 -1.08 -4.12 -4.49
N ALA A 59 0.13 -3.66 -4.19
CA ALA A 59 0.99 -3.03 -5.18
C ALA A 59 2.41 -3.60 -5.16
N THR A 60 2.99 -3.80 -6.33
CA THR A 60 4.43 -4.03 -6.43
C THR A 60 5.19 -2.74 -6.20
N ASN A 61 6.47 -2.83 -5.81
CA ASN A 61 7.31 -1.68 -5.50
C ASN A 61 7.46 -0.66 -6.64
N MET A 62 7.29 -1.11 -7.89
CA MET A 62 7.41 -0.25 -9.09
C MET A 62 6.08 0.37 -9.53
N ALA A 63 4.96 -0.21 -9.14
CA ALA A 63 3.64 0.23 -9.56
C ALA A 63 3.20 1.51 -8.83
N GLY A 64 2.57 2.42 -9.53
CA GLY A 64 2.10 3.70 -8.99
C GLY A 64 3.20 4.65 -8.54
N ARG A 65 4.44 4.42 -8.96
CA ARG A 65 5.59 5.24 -8.60
C ARG A 65 5.43 6.67 -9.15
N GLY A 66 5.68 7.65 -8.28
CA GLY A 66 5.56 9.07 -8.64
C GLY A 66 4.14 9.63 -8.58
N THR A 67 3.15 8.83 -8.22
CA THR A 67 1.76 9.27 -8.05
C THR A 67 1.38 9.23 -6.56
N ASP A 68 0.80 10.31 -6.06
CA ASP A 68 0.36 10.41 -4.68
C ASP A 68 -0.98 9.72 -4.47
N ILE A 69 -1.12 9.03 -3.34
CA ILE A 69 -2.40 8.50 -2.87
C ILE A 69 -3.04 9.59 -1.99
N VAL A 70 -4.15 10.14 -2.48
CA VAL A 70 -4.89 11.20 -1.78
C VAL A 70 -5.85 10.56 -0.78
N LEU A 71 -5.75 10.94 0.49
CA LEU A 71 -6.65 10.45 1.54
C LEU A 71 -8.10 10.89 1.26
N GLY A 72 -9.02 9.94 1.24
CA GLY A 72 -10.42 10.17 0.86
C GLY A 72 -10.71 9.93 -0.63
N GLY A 73 -9.68 9.67 -1.45
CA GLY A 73 -9.75 9.52 -2.89
C GLY A 73 -9.35 10.80 -3.64
N ASN A 74 -9.14 10.69 -4.95
CA ASN A 74 -8.75 11.83 -5.79
C ASN A 74 -9.98 12.65 -6.20
N LEU A 75 -10.21 13.77 -5.52
CA LEU A 75 -11.34 14.67 -5.79
C LEU A 75 -11.31 15.24 -7.20
N GLU A 76 -10.15 15.61 -7.72
CA GLU A 76 -10.03 16.17 -9.08
C GLU A 76 -10.51 15.18 -10.14
N ALA A 77 -10.16 13.91 -9.98
CA ALA A 77 -10.63 12.85 -10.88
C ALA A 77 -12.14 12.64 -10.78
N GLU A 78 -12.74 12.77 -9.60
CA GLU A 78 -14.19 12.68 -9.43
C GLU A 78 -14.92 13.86 -10.06
N LEU A 79 -14.39 15.07 -9.93
CA LEU A 79 -14.99 16.28 -10.49
C LEU A 79 -14.88 16.37 -12.00
N ALA A 80 -13.82 15.82 -12.60
CA ALA A 80 -13.59 15.86 -14.05
C ALA A 80 -14.70 15.22 -14.88
N GLY A 81 -15.49 14.32 -14.29
CA GLY A 81 -16.64 13.67 -14.95
C GLY A 81 -17.99 14.35 -14.70
N LEU A 82 -18.02 15.49 -13.99
CA LEU A 82 -19.25 16.15 -13.58
C LEU A 82 -19.35 17.56 -14.18
N ASP A 83 -20.35 17.77 -15.03
CA ASP A 83 -20.60 19.08 -15.68
C ASP A 83 -21.57 19.97 -14.87
N ASP A 84 -22.32 19.40 -13.94
CA ASP A 84 -23.31 20.09 -13.12
C ASP A 84 -22.71 20.60 -11.81
N GLU A 85 -22.87 21.89 -11.53
CA GLU A 85 -22.32 22.55 -10.33
C GLU A 85 -22.88 21.94 -9.03
N ALA A 86 -24.17 21.61 -9.00
CA ALA A 86 -24.78 20.98 -7.84
C ALA A 86 -24.21 19.55 -7.60
N ALA A 87 -23.95 18.79 -8.66
CA ALA A 87 -23.30 17.49 -8.57
C ALA A 87 -21.84 17.61 -8.10
N GLN A 88 -21.12 18.64 -8.55
CA GLN A 88 -19.76 18.91 -8.09
C GLN A 88 -19.72 19.28 -6.60
N GLU A 89 -20.65 20.09 -6.12
CA GLU A 89 -20.75 20.47 -4.71
C GLU A 89 -21.07 19.26 -3.83
N ALA A 90 -22.01 18.41 -4.25
CA ALA A 90 -22.32 17.17 -3.57
C ALA A 90 -21.10 16.21 -3.52
N ALA A 91 -20.33 16.11 -4.59
CA ALA A 91 -19.11 15.30 -4.64
C ALA A 91 -18.03 15.84 -3.70
N ARG A 92 -17.87 17.16 -3.62
CA ARG A 92 -16.93 17.80 -2.66
C ARG A 92 -17.32 17.50 -1.21
N ALA A 93 -18.59 17.65 -0.85
CA ALA A 93 -19.08 17.36 0.49
C ALA A 93 -18.89 15.88 0.87
N ALA A 94 -19.20 14.97 -0.06
CA ALA A 94 -18.98 13.54 0.15
C ALA A 94 -17.50 13.18 0.28
N TRP A 95 -16.63 13.83 -0.50
CA TRP A 95 -15.18 13.66 -0.38
C TRP A 95 -14.67 14.14 0.97
N GLU A 96 -15.13 15.28 1.45
CA GLU A 96 -14.69 15.84 2.73
C GLU A 96 -15.03 14.91 3.89
N GLU A 97 -16.21 14.30 3.88
CA GLU A 97 -16.60 13.29 4.86
C GLU A 97 -15.70 12.04 4.81
N ARG A 98 -15.39 11.55 3.61
CA ARG A 98 -14.46 10.43 3.43
C ARG A 98 -13.05 10.77 3.89
N HIS A 99 -12.57 11.96 3.51
CA HIS A 99 -11.25 12.44 3.92
C HIS A 99 -11.11 12.50 5.43
N GLN A 100 -12.10 13.11 6.11
CA GLN A 100 -12.11 13.16 7.57
C GLN A 100 -12.17 11.76 8.21
N THR A 101 -12.97 10.85 7.66
CA THR A 101 -13.03 9.46 8.12
C THR A 101 -11.66 8.77 8.04
N VAL A 102 -10.91 9.00 6.97
CA VAL A 102 -9.57 8.44 6.79
C VAL A 102 -8.57 9.07 7.76
N LEU A 103 -8.63 10.38 7.97
CA LEU A 103 -7.79 11.05 8.98
C LEU A 103 -8.04 10.49 10.38
N ASP A 104 -9.29 10.32 10.77
CA ASP A 104 -9.69 9.78 12.08
C ASP A 104 -9.26 8.31 12.26
N SER A 105 -9.15 7.57 11.17
CA SER A 105 -8.67 6.17 11.18
C SER A 105 -7.14 6.03 11.22
N GLY A 106 -6.40 7.14 11.20
CA GLY A 106 -4.94 7.18 11.24
C GLY A 106 -4.27 7.27 9.87
N GLY A 107 -5.02 7.59 8.81
CA GLY A 107 -4.51 7.79 7.45
C GLY A 107 -4.21 6.49 6.72
N LEU A 108 -3.34 6.57 5.71
CA LEU A 108 -2.93 5.42 4.91
C LEU A 108 -2.03 4.47 5.71
N HIS A 109 -2.40 3.19 5.74
CA HIS A 109 -1.61 2.13 6.37
C HIS A 109 -0.83 1.36 5.31
N ILE A 110 0.49 1.32 5.45
CA ILE A 110 1.39 0.56 4.60
C ILE A 110 1.69 -0.78 5.26
N VAL A 111 1.50 -1.86 4.53
CA VAL A 111 1.86 -3.21 4.95
C VAL A 111 2.87 -3.76 3.95
N GLY A 112 4.12 -3.96 4.37
CA GLY A 112 5.13 -4.66 3.59
C GLY A 112 5.09 -6.16 3.88
N THR A 113 4.95 -6.98 2.85
CA THR A 113 4.92 -8.45 3.01
C THR A 113 6.30 -9.04 3.20
N GLU A 114 7.34 -8.29 2.84
CA GLU A 114 8.75 -8.65 2.96
C GLU A 114 9.62 -7.39 2.99
N ARG A 115 10.87 -7.54 3.35
CA ARG A 115 11.88 -6.48 3.23
C ARG A 115 12.57 -6.60 1.87
N HIS A 116 12.86 -5.46 1.25
CA HIS A 116 13.66 -5.41 0.04
C HIS A 116 15.15 -5.40 0.39
N GLU A 117 15.99 -5.90 -0.51
CA GLU A 117 17.45 -5.85 -0.35
C GLU A 117 17.97 -4.41 -0.23
N SER A 118 17.30 -3.48 -0.92
CA SER A 118 17.59 -2.05 -0.84
C SER A 118 16.69 -1.36 0.18
N ARG A 119 17.28 -0.78 1.21
CA ARG A 119 16.59 0.09 2.17
C ARG A 119 15.87 1.26 1.49
N ARG A 120 16.40 1.70 0.35
CA ARG A 120 15.79 2.76 -0.45
C ARG A 120 14.39 2.37 -0.94
N ILE A 121 14.21 1.13 -1.37
CA ILE A 121 12.91 0.62 -1.83
C ILE A 121 11.92 0.54 -0.67
N ASP A 122 12.33 0.03 0.48
CA ASP A 122 11.49 0.02 1.69
C ASP A 122 11.06 1.44 2.08
N ASN A 123 11.97 2.41 2.00
CA ASN A 123 11.66 3.80 2.31
C ASN A 123 10.74 4.44 1.27
N GLN A 124 10.84 4.08 0.00
CA GLN A 124 9.90 4.52 -1.03
C GLN A 124 8.48 4.02 -0.76
N LEU A 125 8.34 2.77 -0.30
CA LEU A 125 7.05 2.23 0.09
C LEU A 125 6.49 2.96 1.31
N ARG A 126 7.28 3.12 2.37
CA ARG A 126 6.89 3.88 3.58
C ARG A 126 6.51 5.32 3.28
N GLY A 127 7.22 5.96 2.36
CA GLY A 127 7.03 7.34 1.95
C GLY A 127 5.73 7.61 1.19
N ARG A 128 4.91 6.60 0.96
CA ARG A 128 3.55 6.76 0.42
C ARG A 128 2.53 7.17 1.48
N ALA A 129 2.83 6.94 2.75
CA ALA A 129 2.03 7.40 3.89
C ALA A 129 2.65 8.64 4.55
N GLY A 130 1.84 9.39 5.30
CA GLY A 130 2.29 10.56 6.09
C GLY A 130 2.77 11.73 5.24
N ARG A 131 2.33 11.85 4.00
CA ARG A 131 2.70 12.96 3.13
C ARG A 131 2.03 14.25 3.55
N GLN A 132 2.73 15.37 3.41
CA GLN A 132 2.24 16.72 3.72
C GLN A 132 1.74 16.90 5.17
N GLY A 133 2.24 16.07 6.10
CA GLY A 133 1.81 16.11 7.50
C GLY A 133 0.58 15.26 7.81
N ASP A 134 0.03 14.54 6.85
CA ASP A 134 -1.06 13.61 7.08
C ASP A 134 -0.65 12.45 8.00
N PRO A 135 -1.57 11.92 8.82
CA PRO A 135 -1.30 10.72 9.59
C PRO A 135 -1.07 9.52 8.67
N GLY A 136 -0.29 8.57 9.14
CA GLY A 136 -0.02 7.34 8.41
C GLY A 136 0.74 6.35 9.27
N ALA A 137 0.69 5.08 8.89
CA ALA A 137 1.40 4.01 9.57
C ALA A 137 2.05 3.07 8.55
N SER A 138 3.16 2.46 8.96
CA SER A 138 3.78 1.41 8.14
C SER A 138 4.21 0.24 9.01
N ARG A 139 4.00 -0.98 8.51
CA ARG A 139 4.42 -2.21 9.16
C ARG A 139 4.95 -3.19 8.13
N PHE A 140 6.10 -3.76 8.41
CA PHE A 140 6.71 -4.82 7.61
C PHE A 140 6.62 -6.15 8.34
N TYR A 141 6.17 -7.17 7.63
CA TYR A 141 6.20 -8.56 8.08
C TYR A 141 7.43 -9.23 7.49
N ILE A 142 8.22 -9.90 8.32
CA ILE A 142 9.48 -10.53 7.92
C ILE A 142 9.34 -12.03 8.17
N SER A 143 9.60 -12.83 7.12
CA SER A 143 9.76 -14.27 7.25
C SER A 143 11.25 -14.63 7.37
N LEU A 144 11.55 -15.67 8.12
CA LEU A 144 12.92 -16.24 8.17
C LEU A 144 13.34 -16.83 6.82
N ASP A 145 12.36 -17.12 5.94
CA ASP A 145 12.58 -17.61 4.58
C ASP A 145 12.79 -16.50 3.54
N ASP A 146 12.66 -15.22 3.93
CA ASP A 146 12.93 -14.10 3.04
C ASP A 146 14.40 -14.08 2.61
N ASN A 147 14.64 -13.72 1.34
CA ASN A 147 15.99 -13.68 0.78
C ASN A 147 16.95 -12.84 1.61
N LEU A 148 16.50 -11.70 2.12
CA LEU A 148 17.31 -10.85 3.01
C LEU A 148 17.69 -11.57 4.28
N MET A 149 16.76 -12.29 4.91
CA MET A 149 17.00 -13.06 6.14
C MET A 149 17.91 -14.25 5.88
N ARG A 150 17.77 -14.94 4.73
CA ARG A 150 18.68 -16.04 4.33
C ARG A 150 20.12 -15.55 4.19
N ILE A 151 20.34 -14.39 3.53
CA ILE A 151 21.66 -13.80 3.38
C ILE A 151 22.24 -13.43 4.75
N PHE A 152 21.44 -12.81 5.60
CA PHE A 152 21.86 -12.39 6.94
C PHE A 152 22.21 -13.58 7.84
N MET A 153 21.36 -14.61 7.89
CA MET A 153 21.58 -15.81 8.67
C MET A 153 22.73 -16.66 8.13
N GLY A 154 22.91 -16.73 6.79
CA GLY A 154 24.04 -17.39 6.17
C GLY A 154 25.39 -16.75 6.59
N ASN A 155 25.43 -15.43 6.64
CA ASN A 155 26.60 -14.70 7.13
C ASN A 155 26.82 -14.90 8.62
N MET A 156 25.78 -14.95 9.44
CA MET A 156 25.88 -15.23 10.86
C MET A 156 26.35 -16.65 11.16
N ALA A 157 25.86 -17.66 10.43
CA ALA A 157 26.30 -19.02 10.57
C ALA A 157 27.81 -19.17 10.31
N GLY A 158 28.33 -18.47 9.27
CA GLY A 158 29.78 -18.44 9.00
C GLY A 158 30.60 -17.75 10.10
N ILE A 159 30.04 -16.73 10.75
CA ILE A 159 30.67 -16.06 11.90
C ILE A 159 30.64 -16.95 13.13
N MET A 160 29.53 -17.62 13.43
CA MET A 160 29.37 -18.53 14.57
C MET A 160 30.32 -19.72 14.48
N GLN A 161 30.51 -20.30 13.29
CA GLN A 161 31.51 -21.36 13.07
C GLN A 161 32.94 -20.88 13.32
N LYS A 162 33.28 -19.64 12.93
CA LYS A 162 34.60 -19.05 13.17
C LYS A 162 34.87 -18.72 14.64
N VAL A 163 33.83 -18.48 15.43
CA VAL A 163 33.92 -18.13 16.85
C VAL A 163 33.81 -19.38 17.76
N GLY A 164 33.61 -20.59 17.18
CA GLY A 164 33.56 -21.84 17.93
C GLY A 164 32.34 -21.97 18.85
N MET A 165 31.25 -21.30 18.53
CA MET A 165 29.97 -21.49 19.20
C MET A 165 29.16 -22.52 18.39
N GLU A 166 29.14 -23.77 18.89
CA GLU A 166 28.22 -24.83 18.44
C GLU A 166 26.82 -24.62 19.01
#